data_e73acdca6d1f9760641f7060da263cfa
#
_entry.id   e73acdca6d1f9760641f7060da263cfa
#
_cell.length_a   1.000
_cell.length_b   1.000
_cell.length_c   1.000
_cell.angle_alpha   90.00
_cell.angle_beta   90.00
_cell.angle_gamma   90.00
#
_symmetry.space_group_name_H-M   'P 1'
#
loop_
_entity.id
_entity.type
_entity.pdbx_description
1 polymer ?
#
loop_
_entity_poly.entity_id
_entity_poly.type
_entity_poly.pdbx_seq_one_letter_code
_entity_poly.pdbx_strand_id
1 'polypeptide(L)'
;MQEGPFGSSKIMPLSHVPVNDEQFAAAVAQTGMDIRIINQPPNSPDMNVLDLGFFNSLQSLTYGTISGSIDELIANVQKEFNEYDPSTLNRVFLTLQGCLIEVMKDGGGNRYKIPHMDKDRLEALGMLPKSLTVDRRLYENVMQSLSN
;
A
#
# COMPACT_ATOMS: atom_id res chain seq x y z
N MET A 1 49.85 0.69 7.51
CA MET A 1 48.45 0.19 7.39
C MET A 1 47.64 1.30 6.75
N GLN A 2 47.33 1.16 5.47
CA GLN A 2 46.54 2.15 4.72
C GLN A 2 45.08 1.69 4.75
N GLU A 3 44.23 2.49 5.33
CA GLU A 3 42.78 2.32 5.24
C GLU A 3 42.34 2.67 3.81
N GLY A 4 41.71 1.72 3.14
CA GLY A 4 41.15 1.90 1.81
C GLY A 4 39.90 2.78 1.83
N PRO A 5 39.63 3.52 0.76
CA PRO A 5 38.53 4.46 0.67
C PRO A 5 37.24 3.75 0.23
N PHE A 6 36.63 3.01 1.12
CA PHE A 6 35.22 2.66 0.97
C PHE A 6 34.41 3.43 2.00
N GLY A 7 34.25 4.71 1.73
CA GLY A 7 33.22 5.49 2.34
C GLY A 7 31.88 4.75 2.15
N SER A 8 31.18 4.52 3.24
CA SER A 8 29.82 4.00 3.28
C SER A 8 28.91 4.94 2.48
N SER A 9 28.91 4.78 1.15
CA SER A 9 27.90 5.33 0.28
C SER A 9 26.61 4.63 0.66
N LYS A 10 25.75 5.31 1.39
CA LYS A 10 24.34 4.93 1.51
C LYS A 10 23.81 4.91 0.08
N ILE A 11 23.76 3.73 -0.51
CA ILE A 11 23.04 3.52 -1.76
C ILE A 11 21.55 3.68 -1.36
N MET A 12 21.07 4.90 -1.45
CA MET A 12 19.62 5.12 -1.46
C MET A 12 19.11 4.41 -2.73
N PRO A 13 18.14 3.52 -2.60
CA PRO A 13 17.53 2.91 -3.78
C PRO A 13 17.07 4.05 -4.70
N LEU A 14 17.53 4.05 -5.94
CA LEU A 14 17.20 5.05 -6.99
C LEU A 14 15.69 5.05 -7.36
N SER A 15 14.88 4.28 -6.66
CA SER A 15 13.47 4.05 -6.94
C SER A 15 12.49 4.87 -6.09
N HIS A 16 12.95 5.67 -5.14
CA HIS A 16 12.06 6.49 -4.33
C HIS A 16 11.98 7.91 -4.88
N VAL A 17 10.79 8.28 -5.35
CA VAL A 17 10.46 9.65 -5.71
C VAL A 17 10.49 10.51 -4.43
N PRO A 18 11.24 11.62 -4.40
CA PRO A 18 11.25 12.52 -3.26
C PRO A 18 9.86 13.10 -2.97
N VAL A 19 9.56 13.37 -1.69
CA VAL A 19 8.27 13.93 -1.28
C VAL A 19 7.96 15.28 -1.96
N ASN A 20 9.00 16.01 -2.34
CA ASN A 20 8.94 17.31 -2.99
C ASN A 20 9.33 17.26 -4.48
N ASP A 21 9.12 16.13 -5.15
CA ASP A 21 9.43 15.98 -6.57
C ASP A 21 8.55 16.89 -7.43
N GLU A 22 9.17 17.75 -8.22
CA GLU A 22 8.49 18.73 -9.05
C GLU A 22 7.74 18.09 -10.24
N GLN A 23 8.26 17.00 -10.80
CA GLN A 23 7.59 16.30 -11.91
C GLN A 23 6.33 15.60 -11.42
N PHE A 24 6.40 14.98 -10.24
CA PHE A 24 5.23 14.41 -9.60
C PHE A 24 4.17 15.47 -9.30
N ALA A 25 4.56 16.60 -8.70
CA ALA A 25 3.65 17.70 -8.40
C ALA A 25 2.98 18.25 -9.67
N ALA A 26 3.73 18.41 -10.77
CA ALA A 26 3.18 18.85 -12.06
C ALA A 26 2.19 17.84 -12.65
N ALA A 27 2.48 16.54 -12.55
CA ALA A 27 1.58 15.49 -13.00
C ALA A 27 0.28 15.45 -12.18
N VAL A 28 0.37 15.56 -10.86
CA VAL A 28 -0.79 15.61 -9.96
C VAL A 28 -1.68 16.81 -10.25
N ALA A 29 -1.09 18.00 -10.50
CA ALA A 29 -1.85 19.20 -10.82
C ALA A 29 -2.75 19.05 -12.07
N GLN A 30 -2.37 18.18 -13.02
CA GLN A 30 -3.16 17.90 -14.22
C GLN A 30 -4.36 16.99 -13.95
N THR A 31 -4.37 16.24 -12.84
CA THR A 31 -5.45 15.31 -12.51
C THR A 31 -6.63 15.98 -11.80
N GLY A 32 -6.44 17.15 -11.21
CA GLY A 32 -7.42 17.83 -10.35
C GLY A 32 -7.67 17.11 -9.01
N MET A 33 -6.85 16.11 -8.66
CA MET A 33 -6.94 15.34 -7.41
C MET A 33 -5.90 15.83 -6.39
N ASP A 34 -6.19 15.75 -5.09
CA ASP A 34 -5.20 15.97 -4.02
C ASP A 34 -4.44 14.64 -3.77
N ILE A 35 -3.33 14.45 -4.47
CA ILE A 35 -2.45 13.30 -4.32
C ILE A 35 -1.13 13.76 -3.71
N ARG A 36 -0.69 13.09 -2.66
CA ARG A 36 0.53 13.45 -1.92
C ARG A 36 1.44 12.23 -1.76
N ILE A 37 2.74 12.46 -1.89
CA ILE A 37 3.74 11.46 -1.52
C ILE A 37 3.96 11.54 -0.01
N ILE A 38 3.84 10.40 0.66
CA ILE A 38 4.18 10.26 2.08
C ILE A 38 5.15 9.10 2.24
N ASN A 39 6.06 9.21 3.19
CA ASN A 39 6.96 8.11 3.53
C ASN A 39 6.19 7.06 4.33
N GLN A 40 6.33 5.80 3.91
CA GLN A 40 5.82 4.68 4.70
C GLN A 40 6.65 4.54 5.99
N PRO A 41 6.01 4.25 7.14
CA PRO A 41 6.73 3.91 8.36
C PRO A 41 7.66 2.71 8.13
N PRO A 42 8.89 2.72 8.66
CA PRO A 42 9.81 1.61 8.48
C PRO A 42 9.25 0.32 9.10
N ASN A 43 9.54 -0.82 8.46
CA ASN A 43 9.11 -2.15 8.91
C ASN A 43 7.58 -2.34 9.03
N SER A 44 6.80 -1.66 8.22
CA SER A 44 5.32 -1.72 8.24
C SER A 44 4.75 -2.08 6.85
N PRO A 45 5.01 -3.29 6.31
CA PRO A 45 4.49 -3.71 5.01
C PRO A 45 2.96 -3.82 5.00
N ASP A 46 2.35 -4.04 6.13
CA ASP A 46 0.90 -4.06 6.36
C ASP A 46 0.23 -2.68 6.28
N MET A 47 1.02 -1.61 6.23
CA MET A 47 0.58 -0.23 5.96
C MET A 47 0.82 0.20 4.51
N ASN A 48 1.23 -0.71 3.64
CA ASN A 48 1.43 -0.49 2.21
C ASN A 48 0.48 -1.39 1.42
N VAL A 49 -0.45 -0.79 0.70
CA VAL A 49 -1.44 -1.53 -0.11
C VAL A 49 -0.79 -2.46 -1.13
N LEU A 50 0.36 -2.09 -1.67
CA LEU A 50 1.09 -2.87 -2.65
C LEU A 50 1.62 -4.18 -2.04
N ASP A 51 2.27 -4.09 -0.87
CA ASP A 51 2.83 -5.24 -0.16
C ASP A 51 1.73 -6.07 0.53
N LEU A 52 0.67 -5.40 1.02
CA LEU A 52 -0.41 -6.02 1.77
C LEU A 52 -1.21 -7.04 0.94
N GLY A 53 -1.33 -6.82 -0.37
CA GLY A 53 -2.08 -7.75 -1.20
C GLY A 53 -2.03 -7.49 -2.70
N PHE A 54 -1.77 -6.26 -3.15
CA PHE A 54 -1.83 -5.94 -4.57
C PHE A 54 -0.80 -6.73 -5.39
N PHE A 55 0.47 -6.73 -4.99
CA PHE A 55 1.50 -7.47 -5.71
C PHE A 55 1.25 -8.98 -5.73
N ASN A 56 0.83 -9.56 -4.60
CA ASN A 56 0.50 -10.98 -4.54
C ASN A 56 -0.66 -11.35 -5.45
N SER A 57 -1.68 -10.51 -5.52
CA SER A 57 -2.84 -10.68 -6.39
C SER A 57 -2.45 -10.58 -7.85
N LEU A 58 -1.70 -9.54 -8.24
CA LEU A 58 -1.20 -9.37 -9.61
C LEU A 58 -0.29 -10.53 -10.03
N GLN A 59 0.60 -10.96 -9.16
CA GLN A 59 1.48 -12.10 -9.40
C GLN A 59 0.68 -13.41 -9.60
N SER A 60 -0.37 -13.63 -8.82
CA SER A 60 -1.23 -14.81 -8.97
C SER A 60 -1.93 -14.84 -10.34
N LEU A 61 -2.38 -13.69 -10.84
CA LEU A 61 -2.97 -13.56 -12.15
C LEU A 61 -1.94 -13.86 -13.26
N THR A 62 -0.74 -13.31 -13.12
CA THR A 62 0.35 -13.48 -14.09
C THR A 62 0.86 -14.93 -14.15
N TYR A 63 0.91 -15.64 -13.01
CA TYR A 63 1.35 -17.05 -12.98
C TYR A 63 0.42 -18.02 -13.74
N GLY A 64 -0.82 -17.65 -13.99
CA GLY A 64 -1.74 -18.39 -14.85
C GLY A 64 -1.34 -18.39 -16.33
N THR A 65 -0.41 -17.51 -16.72
CA THR A 65 0.02 -17.33 -18.10
C THR A 65 1.48 -17.76 -18.26
N ILE A 66 1.75 -18.72 -19.14
CA ILE A 66 3.12 -19.17 -19.46
C ILE A 66 3.75 -18.10 -20.36
N SER A 67 4.87 -17.54 -19.92
CA SER A 67 5.67 -16.57 -20.68
C SER A 67 6.94 -17.25 -21.19
N GLY A 68 7.18 -17.23 -22.50
CA GLY A 68 8.36 -17.81 -23.14
C GLY A 68 9.56 -16.85 -23.18
N SER A 69 9.34 -15.55 -22.88
CA SER A 69 10.37 -14.51 -22.87
C SER A 69 10.09 -13.47 -21.80
N ILE A 70 11.09 -12.62 -21.51
CA ILE A 70 10.96 -11.48 -20.59
C ILE A 70 9.96 -10.46 -21.15
N ASP A 71 9.97 -10.21 -22.44
CA ASP A 71 9.06 -9.25 -23.08
C ASP A 71 7.60 -9.70 -22.98
N GLU A 72 7.34 -11.01 -23.16
CA GLU A 72 6.01 -11.59 -22.93
C GLU A 72 5.59 -11.49 -21.47
N LEU A 73 6.51 -11.70 -20.53
CA LEU A 73 6.23 -11.55 -19.11
C LEU A 73 5.83 -10.10 -18.79
N ILE A 74 6.57 -9.13 -19.30
CA ILE A 74 6.25 -7.70 -19.12
C ILE A 74 4.88 -7.37 -19.71
N ALA A 75 4.60 -7.83 -20.93
CA ALA A 75 3.31 -7.61 -21.59
C ALA A 75 2.15 -8.24 -20.80
N ASN A 76 2.33 -9.45 -20.27
CA ASN A 76 1.33 -10.11 -19.43
C ASN A 76 1.08 -9.34 -18.12
N VAL A 77 2.13 -8.89 -17.42
CA VAL A 77 1.99 -8.07 -16.21
C VAL A 77 1.26 -6.77 -16.51
N GLN A 78 1.59 -6.08 -17.60
CA GLN A 78 0.91 -4.85 -18.01
C GLN A 78 -0.56 -5.07 -18.33
N LYS A 79 -0.88 -6.18 -19.01
CA LYS A 79 -2.25 -6.57 -19.31
C LYS A 79 -3.04 -6.79 -18.02
N GLU A 80 -2.55 -7.64 -17.13
CA GLU A 80 -3.22 -7.94 -15.86
C GLU A 80 -3.38 -6.69 -14.97
N PHE A 81 -2.41 -5.78 -15.01
CA PHE A 81 -2.52 -4.48 -14.33
C PHE A 81 -3.65 -3.61 -14.90
N ASN A 82 -3.75 -3.53 -16.24
CA ASN A 82 -4.78 -2.71 -16.91
C ASN A 82 -6.20 -3.30 -16.76
N GLU A 83 -6.30 -4.62 -16.68
CA GLU A 83 -7.56 -5.36 -16.55
C GLU A 83 -7.88 -5.71 -15.09
N TYR A 84 -7.10 -5.17 -14.13
CA TYR A 84 -7.23 -5.52 -12.72
C TYR A 84 -8.62 -5.19 -12.17
N ASP A 85 -9.25 -6.18 -11.54
CA ASP A 85 -10.61 -6.06 -11.04
C ASP A 85 -10.74 -5.02 -9.90
N PRO A 86 -11.58 -3.98 -10.07
CA PRO A 86 -11.78 -2.96 -9.04
C PRO A 86 -12.31 -3.50 -7.70
N SER A 87 -13.08 -4.60 -7.70
CA SER A 87 -13.56 -5.22 -6.46
C SER A 87 -12.42 -5.84 -5.67
N THR A 88 -11.53 -6.54 -6.37
CA THR A 88 -10.30 -7.09 -5.76
C THR A 88 -9.43 -5.98 -5.18
N LEU A 89 -9.26 -4.86 -5.90
CA LEU A 89 -8.54 -3.70 -5.39
C LEU A 89 -9.21 -3.12 -4.14
N ASN A 90 -10.53 -2.95 -4.15
CA ASN A 90 -11.30 -2.50 -2.99
C ASN A 90 -11.06 -3.40 -1.77
N ARG A 91 -11.01 -4.70 -1.95
CA ARG A 91 -10.75 -5.69 -0.87
C ARG A 91 -9.38 -5.50 -0.22
N VAL A 92 -8.35 -5.14 -1.01
CA VAL A 92 -7.01 -4.84 -0.49
C VAL A 92 -7.03 -3.53 0.31
N PHE A 93 -7.67 -2.49 -0.20
CA PHE A 93 -7.82 -1.22 0.51
C PHE A 93 -8.62 -1.34 1.80
N LEU A 94 -9.66 -2.19 1.85
CA LEU A 94 -10.37 -2.48 3.10
C LEU A 94 -9.48 -3.17 4.13
N THR A 95 -8.56 -4.05 3.70
CA THR A 95 -7.56 -4.63 4.60
C THR A 95 -6.64 -3.55 5.16
N LEU A 96 -6.11 -2.66 4.30
CA LEU A 96 -5.28 -1.54 4.73
C LEU A 96 -5.99 -0.66 5.77
N GLN A 97 -7.25 -0.28 5.50
CA GLN A 97 -8.04 0.52 6.45
C GLN A 97 -8.22 -0.22 7.79
N GLY A 98 -8.44 -1.54 7.73
CA GLY A 98 -8.49 -2.37 8.94
C GLY A 98 -7.18 -2.34 9.73
N CYS A 99 -6.04 -2.50 9.06
CA CYS A 99 -4.71 -2.40 9.70
C CYS A 99 -4.50 -1.02 10.34
N LEU A 100 -4.85 0.07 9.64
CA LEU A 100 -4.76 1.43 10.18
C LEU A 100 -5.60 1.62 11.45
N ILE A 101 -6.80 1.02 11.51
CA ILE A 101 -7.64 1.04 12.71
C ILE A 101 -6.97 0.27 13.86
N GLU A 102 -6.35 -0.88 13.59
CA GLU A 102 -5.64 -1.64 14.61
C GLU A 102 -4.39 -0.88 15.11
N VAL A 103 -3.65 -0.22 14.23
CA VAL A 103 -2.54 0.69 14.62
C VAL A 103 -3.02 1.78 15.57
N MET A 104 -4.18 2.40 15.28
CA MET A 104 -4.77 3.41 16.17
C MET A 104 -5.12 2.83 17.53
N LYS A 105 -5.66 1.61 17.60
CA LYS A 105 -6.00 0.91 18.85
C LYS A 105 -4.76 0.53 19.67
N ASP A 106 -3.65 0.17 18.99
CA ASP A 106 -2.37 -0.19 19.62
C ASP A 106 -1.47 1.04 19.90
N GLY A 107 -2.02 2.25 19.81
CA GLY A 107 -1.29 3.50 20.09
C GLY A 107 -0.11 3.76 19.16
N GLY A 108 -0.19 3.34 17.90
CA GLY A 108 0.89 3.46 16.90
C GLY A 108 1.82 2.24 16.86
N GLY A 109 1.54 1.19 17.60
CA GLY A 109 2.31 -0.05 17.61
C GLY A 109 1.98 -0.96 16.43
N ASN A 110 2.73 -2.08 16.35
CA ASN A 110 2.58 -3.10 15.31
C ASN A 110 2.30 -4.51 15.87
N ARG A 111 1.81 -4.61 17.11
CA ARG A 111 1.55 -5.88 17.81
C ARG A 111 0.13 -6.39 17.63
N TYR A 112 -0.47 -6.16 16.48
CA TYR A 112 -1.80 -6.62 16.14
C TYR A 112 -1.74 -7.71 15.05
N LYS A 113 -2.84 -8.43 14.89
CA LYS A 113 -3.04 -9.33 13.75
C LYS A 113 -3.80 -8.58 12.66
N ILE A 114 -3.41 -8.81 11.40
CA ILE A 114 -4.17 -8.29 10.27
C ILE A 114 -5.64 -8.70 10.41
N PRO A 115 -6.58 -7.74 10.46
CA PRO A 115 -7.97 -8.04 10.72
C PRO A 115 -8.61 -8.81 9.55
N HIS A 116 -9.38 -9.83 9.88
CA HIS A 116 -10.12 -10.63 8.92
C HIS A 116 -11.60 -10.19 8.90
N MET A 117 -12.10 -9.79 7.72
CA MET A 117 -13.44 -9.19 7.57
C MET A 117 -14.46 -10.13 6.92
N ASP A 118 -14.12 -11.40 6.63
CA ASP A 118 -14.99 -12.30 5.88
C ASP A 118 -15.55 -11.67 4.59
N LYS A 119 -14.63 -11.07 3.80
CA LYS A 119 -14.98 -10.25 2.63
C LYS A 119 -15.73 -11.02 1.56
N ASP A 120 -15.45 -12.32 1.40
CA ASP A 120 -16.14 -13.17 0.42
C ASP A 120 -17.63 -13.27 0.76
N ARG A 121 -17.94 -13.47 2.02
CA ARG A 121 -19.33 -13.50 2.48
C ARG A 121 -20.03 -12.16 2.34
N LEU A 122 -19.37 -11.08 2.73
CA LEU A 122 -19.94 -9.73 2.61
C LEU A 122 -20.21 -9.37 1.15
N GLU A 123 -19.31 -9.73 0.24
CA GLU A 123 -19.45 -9.51 -1.20
C GLU A 123 -20.60 -10.32 -1.78
N ALA A 124 -20.70 -11.61 -1.43
CA ALA A 124 -21.80 -12.47 -1.86
C ALA A 124 -23.19 -11.94 -1.40
N LEU A 125 -23.23 -11.23 -0.27
CA LEU A 125 -24.44 -10.58 0.25
C LEU A 125 -24.66 -9.16 -0.31
N GLY A 126 -23.77 -8.64 -1.16
CA GLY A 126 -23.81 -7.25 -1.63
C GLY A 126 -23.58 -6.22 -0.52
N MET A 127 -22.95 -6.62 0.58
CA MET A 127 -22.74 -5.81 1.79
C MET A 127 -21.27 -5.40 1.99
N LEU A 128 -20.38 -5.71 1.04
CA LEU A 128 -18.98 -5.30 1.15
C LEU A 128 -18.88 -3.78 1.07
N PRO A 129 -18.38 -3.09 2.13
CA PRO A 129 -18.29 -1.65 2.12
C PRO A 129 -17.17 -1.17 1.16
N LYS A 130 -17.22 0.08 0.75
CA LYS A 130 -16.11 0.76 0.04
C LYS A 130 -15.10 1.38 0.98
N SER A 131 -15.51 1.66 2.22
CA SER A 131 -14.65 2.23 3.26
C SER A 131 -15.12 1.81 4.64
N LEU A 132 -14.15 1.76 5.59
CA LEU A 132 -14.43 1.53 7.00
C LEU A 132 -14.58 2.86 7.74
N THR A 133 -15.42 2.85 8.76
CA THR A 133 -15.56 3.98 9.68
C THR A 133 -14.77 3.71 10.95
N VAL A 134 -14.12 4.73 11.46
CA VAL A 134 -13.41 4.70 12.75
C VAL A 134 -14.37 5.15 13.84
N ASP A 135 -14.31 4.50 15.00
CA ASP A 135 -15.02 4.97 16.19
C ASP A 135 -14.54 6.36 16.58
N ARG A 136 -15.47 7.27 16.85
CA ARG A 136 -15.18 8.67 17.12
C ARG A 136 -14.29 8.86 18.35
N ARG A 137 -14.50 8.07 19.41
CA ARG A 137 -13.70 8.16 20.64
C ARG A 137 -12.26 7.71 20.38
N LEU A 138 -12.09 6.64 19.57
CA LEU A 138 -10.77 6.18 19.18
C LEU A 138 -10.02 7.29 18.42
N TYR A 139 -10.68 7.92 17.45
CA TYR A 139 -10.09 9.03 16.70
C TYR A 139 -9.70 10.20 17.61
N GLU A 140 -10.60 10.65 18.50
CA GLU A 140 -10.36 11.75 19.43
C GLU A 140 -9.18 11.44 20.38
N ASN A 141 -9.08 10.20 20.90
CA ASN A 141 -7.98 9.78 21.77
C ASN A 141 -6.63 9.82 21.04
N VAL A 142 -6.58 9.35 19.80
CA VAL A 142 -5.34 9.39 18.98
C VAL A 142 -4.95 10.83 18.71
N MET A 143 -5.88 11.69 18.32
CA MET A 143 -5.60 13.10 18.07
C MET A 143 -5.07 13.83 19.30
N GLN A 144 -5.59 13.53 20.49
CA GLN A 144 -5.07 14.07 21.75
C GLN A 144 -3.63 13.59 22.03
N SER A 145 -3.34 12.30 21.78
CA SER A 145 -2.00 11.75 22.01
C SER A 145 -0.93 12.34 21.07
N LEU A 146 -1.31 12.76 19.87
CA LEU A 146 -0.41 13.39 18.90
C LEU A 146 -0.18 14.88 19.16
N SER A 147 -1.00 15.50 20.01
CA SER A 147 -0.94 16.93 20.32
C SER A 147 -0.11 17.22 21.58
N ASN A 148 0.33 16.20 22.31
CA ASN A 148 1.18 16.25 23.48
C ASN A 148 2.63 15.90 23.12
#